data_1c3cf89c035920b6a2fb2a69944bd16d
#
_entry.id   1c3cf89c035920b6a2fb2a69944bd16d
#
_cell.length_a   1.000
_cell.length_b   1.000
_cell.length_c   1.000
_cell.angle_alpha   90.00
_cell.angle_beta   90.00
_cell.angle_gamma   90.00
#
_symmetry.space_group_name_H-M   'P 1'
#
loop_
_entity.id
_entity.type
_entity.pdbx_description
1 polymer ?
#
loop_
_entity_poly.entity_id
_entity_poly.type
_entity_poly.pdbx_seq_one_letter_code
_entity_poly.pdbx_strand_id
1 'polypeptide(L)'
;MNQRTDPSTLPPSDTELAKHNGLSATLPFALVHVACFAAIWTGVTSEALVVGAVLYVVRMFGATAGYHRYFAHRTFETSHVGRFLLAWLAQTGAQKGVLWWAAHHRIHHQRSDQPGDVHSPVTGGFWHGHVGWIFDPELSPTRWSRVRDLARFPELRFLNRFWLLPPLSLALTVLAIWGWSGLVVGFLWSTVLLWHGVFTINSLAHVWGRRTFDTPDHSRNNPLLALITLGEGWHNNHHHYMLSTRQGFRWWQFDITYYVLKVMSWFHLVWDLRAPPAELMRAQVRPAVAVLTPAQPSAVLR
;
A
#
# COMPACT_ATOMS: atom_id res chain seq x y z
N MET A 1 -5.91 38.10 3.22
CA MET A 1 -7.31 37.68 3.04
C MET A 1 -7.53 36.39 3.81
N ASN A 2 -8.19 36.48 4.94
CA ASN A 2 -8.49 35.36 5.83
C ASN A 2 -9.71 34.64 5.25
N GLN A 3 -9.52 33.57 4.47
CA GLN A 3 -10.62 32.71 4.04
C GLN A 3 -11.14 31.97 5.28
N ARG A 4 -12.24 32.43 5.83
CA ARG A 4 -13.03 31.64 6.79
C ARG A 4 -13.47 30.36 6.06
N THR A 5 -12.91 29.24 6.43
CA THR A 5 -13.37 27.93 5.97
C THR A 5 -14.80 27.73 6.48
N ASP A 6 -15.74 27.54 5.58
CA ASP A 6 -17.13 27.19 5.89
C ASP A 6 -17.13 25.92 6.76
N PRO A 7 -17.75 25.92 7.95
CA PRO A 7 -17.83 24.75 8.83
C PRO A 7 -18.48 23.53 8.15
N SER A 8 -19.38 23.75 7.17
CA SER A 8 -20.02 22.67 6.42
C SER A 8 -19.08 21.93 5.47
N THR A 9 -17.88 22.48 5.21
CA THR A 9 -16.86 21.86 4.35
C THR A 9 -15.85 21.01 5.12
N LEU A 10 -15.92 21.00 6.47
CA LEU A 10 -15.05 20.16 7.28
C LEU A 10 -15.47 18.68 7.17
N PRO A 11 -14.49 17.75 7.11
CA PRO A 11 -14.81 16.33 7.12
C PRO A 11 -15.49 15.94 8.45
N PRO A 12 -16.33 14.88 8.44
CA PRO A 12 -16.97 14.35 9.66
C PRO A 12 -15.94 14.11 10.76
N SER A 13 -16.34 14.26 12.02
CA SER A 13 -15.49 13.87 13.15
C SER A 13 -15.29 12.36 13.17
N ASP A 14 -14.15 11.88 13.68
CA ASP A 14 -13.87 10.44 13.83
C ASP A 14 -14.91 9.73 14.72
N THR A 15 -15.72 10.47 15.47
CA THR A 15 -16.78 9.99 16.38
C THR A 15 -18.11 9.67 15.67
N GLU A 16 -18.35 10.20 14.46
CA GLU A 16 -19.58 9.95 13.68
C GLU A 16 -19.48 8.71 12.77
N LEU A 17 -18.51 7.84 13.02
CA LEU A 17 -18.22 6.72 12.16
C LEU A 17 -19.28 5.63 12.32
N ALA A 18 -20.07 5.41 11.27
CA ALA A 18 -21.08 4.37 11.23
C ALA A 18 -20.46 3.00 11.57
N LYS A 19 -21.12 2.24 12.43
CA LYS A 19 -20.79 0.84 12.69
C LYS A 19 -21.06 0.03 11.42
N HIS A 20 -20.03 -0.24 10.63
CA HIS A 20 -20.12 -1.16 9.52
C HIS A 20 -19.97 -2.58 10.03
N ASN A 21 -20.85 -3.48 9.58
CA ASN A 21 -20.74 -4.90 9.89
C ASN A 21 -19.53 -5.47 9.13
N GLY A 22 -18.72 -6.31 9.78
CA GLY A 22 -17.55 -6.94 9.14
C GLY A 22 -17.88 -7.70 7.85
N LEU A 23 -19.11 -8.21 7.72
CA LEU A 23 -19.64 -8.83 6.49
C LEU A 23 -19.57 -7.93 5.25
N SER A 24 -19.66 -6.61 5.40
CA SER A 24 -19.61 -5.67 4.28
C SER A 24 -18.25 -5.63 3.56
N ALA A 25 -17.16 -6.00 4.24
CA ALA A 25 -15.82 -6.10 3.64
C ALA A 25 -15.47 -7.55 3.26
N THR A 26 -15.86 -8.52 4.11
CA THR A 26 -15.53 -9.94 3.91
C THR A 26 -16.20 -10.51 2.67
N LEU A 27 -17.48 -10.22 2.45
CA LEU A 27 -18.24 -10.80 1.33
C LEU A 27 -17.70 -10.36 -0.04
N PRO A 28 -17.48 -9.05 -0.34
CA PRO A 28 -16.90 -8.64 -1.61
C PRO A 28 -15.50 -9.22 -1.85
N PHE A 29 -14.67 -9.30 -0.82
CA PHE A 29 -13.34 -9.89 -0.90
C PHE A 29 -13.42 -11.38 -1.29
N ALA A 30 -14.23 -12.17 -0.59
CA ALA A 30 -14.44 -13.58 -0.90
C ALA A 30 -15.04 -13.79 -2.30
N LEU A 31 -16.03 -12.98 -2.69
CA LEU A 31 -16.67 -13.06 -4.00
C LEU A 31 -15.67 -12.83 -5.15
N VAL A 32 -14.75 -11.88 -5.03
CA VAL A 32 -13.72 -11.64 -6.05
C VAL A 32 -12.80 -12.86 -6.19
N HIS A 33 -12.40 -13.50 -5.08
CA HIS A 33 -11.59 -14.72 -5.11
C HIS A 33 -12.34 -15.89 -5.77
N VAL A 34 -13.60 -16.10 -5.39
CA VAL A 34 -14.43 -17.15 -5.98
C VAL A 34 -14.67 -16.88 -7.46
N ALA A 35 -14.93 -15.63 -7.85
CA ALA A 35 -15.15 -15.25 -9.25
C ALA A 35 -13.92 -15.52 -10.16
N CYS A 36 -12.71 -15.60 -9.59
CA CYS A 36 -11.52 -16.01 -10.34
C CYS A 36 -11.64 -17.44 -10.94
N PHE A 37 -12.41 -18.33 -10.29
CA PHE A 37 -12.66 -19.69 -10.82
C PHE A 37 -13.57 -19.70 -12.04
N ALA A 38 -14.25 -18.59 -12.36
CA ALA A 38 -15.02 -18.46 -13.59
C ALA A 38 -14.16 -18.62 -14.85
N ALA A 39 -12.83 -18.55 -14.74
CA ALA A 39 -11.89 -18.87 -15.81
C ALA A 39 -12.10 -20.27 -16.42
N ILE A 40 -12.69 -21.22 -15.66
CA ILE A 40 -13.06 -22.55 -16.13
C ILE A 40 -14.08 -22.46 -17.28
N TRP A 41 -14.98 -21.48 -17.23
CA TRP A 41 -16.02 -21.27 -18.24
C TRP A 41 -15.66 -20.21 -19.28
N THR A 42 -14.96 -19.14 -18.87
CA THR A 42 -14.59 -18.03 -19.78
C THR A 42 -13.36 -18.34 -20.63
N GLY A 43 -12.60 -19.37 -20.25
CA GLY A 43 -11.29 -19.69 -20.83
C GLY A 43 -10.19 -18.74 -20.36
N VAL A 44 -8.96 -19.16 -20.65
CA VAL A 44 -7.73 -18.39 -20.38
C VAL A 44 -7.06 -18.13 -21.73
N THR A 45 -7.15 -16.89 -22.23
CA THR A 45 -6.51 -16.52 -23.49
C THR A 45 -5.16 -15.86 -23.26
N SER A 46 -4.27 -15.90 -24.25
CA SER A 46 -2.97 -15.22 -24.19
C SER A 46 -3.12 -13.71 -24.01
N GLU A 47 -4.08 -13.11 -24.68
CA GLU A 47 -4.38 -11.68 -24.54
C GLU A 47 -4.83 -11.35 -23.13
N ALA A 48 -5.70 -12.14 -22.52
CA ALA A 48 -6.17 -11.93 -21.15
C ALA A 48 -5.03 -12.05 -20.12
N LEU A 49 -4.09 -12.97 -20.33
CA LEU A 49 -2.88 -13.09 -19.51
C LEU A 49 -1.98 -11.85 -19.63
N VAL A 50 -1.76 -11.34 -20.85
CA VAL A 50 -0.99 -10.12 -21.09
C VAL A 50 -1.69 -8.92 -20.44
N VAL A 51 -3.00 -8.79 -20.63
CA VAL A 51 -3.80 -7.74 -19.97
C VAL A 51 -3.67 -7.83 -18.45
N GLY A 52 -3.75 -9.04 -17.88
CA GLY A 52 -3.58 -9.26 -16.45
C GLY A 52 -2.21 -8.83 -15.94
N ALA A 53 -1.14 -9.19 -16.65
CA ALA A 53 0.22 -8.78 -16.29
C ALA A 53 0.41 -7.26 -16.36
N VAL A 54 -0.06 -6.61 -17.43
CA VAL A 54 -0.02 -5.15 -17.58
C VAL A 54 -0.83 -4.46 -16.49
N LEU A 55 -2.06 -4.92 -16.24
CA LEU A 55 -2.91 -4.35 -15.20
C LEU A 55 -2.31 -4.54 -13.79
N TYR A 56 -1.66 -5.66 -13.53
CA TYR A 56 -0.93 -5.86 -12.27
C TYR A 56 0.14 -4.79 -12.08
N VAL A 57 1.03 -4.62 -13.06
CA VAL A 57 2.16 -3.68 -12.98
C VAL A 57 1.67 -2.24 -12.87
N VAL A 58 0.73 -1.82 -13.72
CA VAL A 58 0.20 -0.44 -13.74
C VAL A 58 -0.53 -0.11 -12.44
N ARG A 59 -1.34 -1.03 -11.92
CA ARG A 59 -2.06 -0.82 -10.66
C ARG A 59 -1.18 -0.96 -9.44
N MET A 60 -0.13 -1.82 -9.49
CA MET A 60 0.90 -1.86 -8.45
C MET A 60 1.65 -0.53 -8.40
N PHE A 61 1.98 0.07 -9.56
CA PHE A 61 2.52 1.43 -9.59
C PHE A 61 1.54 2.44 -8.97
N GLY A 62 0.24 2.34 -9.24
CA GLY A 62 -0.78 3.15 -8.58
C GLY A 62 -0.78 3.01 -7.05
N ALA A 63 -0.62 1.79 -6.54
CA ALA A 63 -0.54 1.53 -5.11
C ALA A 63 0.76 2.12 -4.50
N THR A 64 1.90 1.88 -5.12
CA THR A 64 3.22 2.25 -4.61
C THR A 64 3.52 3.74 -4.77
N ALA A 65 3.35 4.30 -5.97
CA ALA A 65 3.53 5.73 -6.22
C ALA A 65 2.38 6.57 -5.64
N GLY A 66 1.13 6.11 -5.81
CA GLY A 66 -0.05 6.84 -5.38
C GLY A 66 -0.33 6.67 -3.90
N TYR A 67 -0.98 5.58 -3.50
CA TYR A 67 -1.37 5.40 -2.10
C TYR A 67 -0.21 5.62 -1.15
N HIS A 68 0.92 4.96 -1.38
CA HIS A 68 2.02 4.92 -0.44
C HIS A 68 2.88 6.19 -0.50
N ARG A 69 3.64 6.42 -1.59
CA ARG A 69 4.65 7.48 -1.64
C ARG A 69 4.05 8.88 -1.72
N TYR A 70 2.95 9.06 -2.48
CA TYR A 70 2.33 10.37 -2.62
C TYR A 70 1.34 10.69 -1.48
N PHE A 71 0.27 9.87 -1.33
CA PHE A 71 -0.80 10.23 -0.39
C PHE A 71 -0.44 9.98 1.07
N ALA A 72 0.24 8.87 1.40
CA ALA A 72 0.64 8.63 2.78
C ALA A 72 1.85 9.47 3.20
N HIS A 73 2.94 9.45 2.43
CA HIS A 73 4.24 10.00 2.84
C HIS A 73 4.61 11.33 2.21
N ARG A 74 3.92 11.79 1.16
CA ARG A 74 4.20 13.08 0.51
C ARG A 74 5.65 13.20 0.06
N THR A 75 6.21 12.16 -0.54
CA THR A 75 7.63 12.09 -0.91
C THR A 75 7.99 12.84 -2.19
N PHE A 76 7.01 13.26 -2.96
CA PHE A 76 7.14 14.09 -4.17
C PHE A 76 5.90 14.94 -4.38
N GLU A 77 5.95 15.87 -5.32
CA GLU A 77 4.83 16.74 -5.67
C GLU A 77 4.36 16.50 -7.12
N THR A 78 3.11 16.86 -7.40
CA THR A 78 2.49 16.81 -8.74
C THR A 78 1.39 17.86 -8.86
N SER A 79 0.92 18.10 -10.09
CA SER A 79 -0.17 19.04 -10.38
C SER A 79 -1.53 18.56 -9.81
N HIS A 80 -2.53 19.44 -9.83
CA HIS A 80 -3.91 19.06 -9.47
C HIS A 80 -4.44 17.90 -10.32
N VAL A 81 -4.19 17.96 -11.63
CA VAL A 81 -4.59 16.89 -12.56
C VAL A 81 -3.80 15.61 -12.26
N GLY A 82 -2.48 15.72 -12.07
CA GLY A 82 -1.64 14.59 -11.71
C GLY A 82 -2.08 13.92 -10.40
N ARG A 83 -2.44 14.71 -9.38
CA ARG A 83 -3.00 14.19 -8.12
C ARG A 83 -4.30 13.42 -8.32
N PHE A 84 -5.24 13.95 -9.12
CA PHE A 84 -6.48 13.27 -9.42
C PHE A 84 -6.24 11.96 -10.17
N LEU A 85 -5.41 11.98 -11.22
CA LEU A 85 -5.08 10.80 -12.02
C LEU A 85 -4.36 9.73 -11.18
N LEU A 86 -3.45 10.15 -10.30
CA LEU A 86 -2.75 9.25 -9.40
C LEU A 86 -3.69 8.62 -8.36
N ALA A 87 -4.65 9.40 -7.84
CA ALA A 87 -5.68 8.88 -6.94
C ALA A 87 -6.61 7.90 -7.66
N TRP A 88 -7.04 8.23 -8.88
CA TRP A 88 -7.85 7.36 -9.71
C TRP A 88 -7.13 6.04 -9.96
N LEU A 89 -5.88 6.11 -10.44
CA LEU A 89 -5.08 4.93 -10.73
C LEU A 89 -4.89 4.06 -9.48
N ALA A 90 -4.53 4.65 -8.35
CA ALA A 90 -4.37 3.93 -7.09
C ALA A 90 -5.66 3.17 -6.71
N GLN A 91 -6.82 3.85 -6.81
CA GLN A 91 -8.10 3.24 -6.45
C GLN A 91 -8.56 2.15 -7.42
N THR A 92 -8.04 2.08 -8.67
CA THR A 92 -8.30 0.92 -9.54
C THR A 92 -7.85 -0.40 -8.93
N GLY A 93 -6.93 -0.37 -7.97
CA GLY A 93 -6.50 -1.52 -7.16
C GLY A 93 -7.55 -2.05 -6.19
N ALA A 94 -8.71 -1.39 -6.07
CA ALA A 94 -9.83 -1.77 -5.21
C ALA A 94 -9.46 -1.97 -3.72
N GLN A 95 -8.57 -1.09 -3.19
CA GLN A 95 -8.15 -1.09 -1.79
C GLN A 95 -8.74 0.11 -1.02
N LYS A 96 -10.04 0.37 -1.19
CA LYS A 96 -10.76 1.53 -0.64
C LYS A 96 -10.27 2.89 -1.19
N GLY A 97 -10.68 3.99 -0.54
CA GLY A 97 -10.36 5.35 -0.96
C GLY A 97 -8.96 5.81 -0.54
N VAL A 98 -8.39 6.77 -1.28
CA VAL A 98 -7.04 7.29 -1.01
C VAL A 98 -6.88 7.91 0.39
N LEU A 99 -7.94 8.55 0.91
CA LEU A 99 -7.90 9.15 2.25
C LEU A 99 -7.95 8.07 3.34
N TRP A 100 -8.77 7.04 3.13
CA TRP A 100 -8.80 5.88 4.02
C TRP A 100 -7.45 5.19 4.08
N TRP A 101 -6.87 4.89 2.92
CA TRP A 101 -5.60 4.18 2.82
C TRP A 101 -4.45 4.98 3.47
N ALA A 102 -4.34 6.26 3.13
CA ALA A 102 -3.30 7.14 3.70
C ALA A 102 -3.44 7.29 5.22
N ALA A 103 -4.67 7.39 5.74
CA ALA A 103 -4.91 7.51 7.17
C ALA A 103 -4.45 6.28 7.96
N HIS A 104 -4.81 5.07 7.49
CA HIS A 104 -4.43 3.82 8.14
C HIS A 104 -2.94 3.56 8.04
N HIS A 105 -2.34 3.85 6.90
CA HIS A 105 -0.89 3.71 6.72
C HIS A 105 -0.08 4.67 7.62
N ARG A 106 -0.55 5.92 7.82
CA ARG A 106 0.06 6.86 8.76
C ARG A 106 -0.07 6.38 10.22
N ILE A 107 -1.17 5.71 10.58
CA ILE A 107 -1.32 5.09 11.91
C ILE A 107 -0.33 3.93 12.05
N HIS A 108 -0.21 3.07 11.02
CA HIS A 108 0.79 2.00 11.01
C HIS A 108 2.20 2.54 11.28
N HIS A 109 2.68 3.56 10.54
CA HIS A 109 4.01 4.13 10.77
C HIS A 109 4.19 4.72 12.16
N GLN A 110 3.14 5.29 12.73
CA GLN A 110 3.19 5.84 14.10
C GLN A 110 3.26 4.76 15.18
N ARG A 111 2.71 3.56 14.91
CA ARG A 111 2.53 2.48 15.86
C ARG A 111 3.12 1.15 15.40
N SER A 112 3.97 1.18 14.38
CA SER A 112 4.46 -0.03 13.71
C SER A 112 4.94 -1.09 14.71
N ASP A 113 4.32 -2.27 14.63
CA ASP A 113 4.54 -3.43 15.49
C ASP A 113 4.30 -3.20 17.00
N GLN A 114 3.54 -2.17 17.35
CA GLN A 114 3.17 -1.83 18.72
C GLN A 114 1.63 -1.92 18.91
N PRO A 115 1.14 -1.90 20.15
CA PRO A 115 -0.31 -1.84 20.41
C PRO A 115 -0.96 -0.65 19.69
N GLY A 116 -2.02 -0.93 18.91
CA GLY A 116 -2.71 0.05 18.08
C GLY A 116 -2.19 0.16 16.65
N ASP A 117 -1.24 -0.67 16.24
CA ASP A 117 -0.93 -0.89 14.82
C ASP A 117 -2.11 -1.60 14.13
N VAL A 118 -2.49 -1.10 12.96
CA VAL A 118 -3.67 -1.57 12.23
C VAL A 118 -3.50 -2.96 11.62
N HIS A 119 -2.27 -3.36 11.29
CA HIS A 119 -2.01 -4.61 10.56
C HIS A 119 -0.69 -5.29 10.93
N SER A 120 -0.22 -5.15 12.16
CA SER A 120 1.01 -5.81 12.58
C SER A 120 0.89 -7.33 12.65
N PRO A 121 1.77 -8.09 11.98
CA PRO A 121 1.85 -9.54 12.16
C PRO A 121 2.49 -9.93 13.50
N VAL A 122 3.16 -8.99 14.15
CA VAL A 122 3.85 -9.20 15.44
C VAL A 122 2.86 -9.15 16.59
N THR A 123 1.95 -8.19 16.60
CA THR A 123 0.96 -8.01 17.67
C THR A 123 -0.35 -8.75 17.41
N GLY A 124 -0.79 -8.83 16.14
CA GLY A 124 -2.05 -9.47 15.74
C GLY A 124 -1.91 -10.87 15.13
N GLY A 125 -0.68 -11.32 14.89
CA GLY A 125 -0.39 -12.57 14.19
C GLY A 125 -0.37 -12.42 12.66
N PHE A 126 0.28 -13.38 11.99
CA PHE A 126 0.56 -13.32 10.55
C PHE A 126 -0.70 -13.08 9.70
N TRP A 127 -1.75 -13.86 9.94
CA TRP A 127 -2.98 -13.77 9.14
C TRP A 127 -3.76 -12.49 9.39
N HIS A 128 -3.69 -11.92 10.61
CA HIS A 128 -4.24 -10.59 10.87
C HIS A 128 -3.48 -9.55 10.04
N GLY A 129 -2.16 -9.52 10.10
CA GLY A 129 -1.34 -8.58 9.33
C GLY A 129 -1.51 -8.74 7.82
N HIS A 130 -1.68 -9.98 7.33
CA HIS A 130 -1.84 -10.23 5.90
C HIS A 130 -3.22 -9.80 5.37
N VAL A 131 -4.29 -10.30 5.98
CA VAL A 131 -5.64 -10.08 5.45
C VAL A 131 -6.70 -9.75 6.51
N GLY A 132 -6.54 -10.24 7.74
CA GLY A 132 -7.60 -10.17 8.76
C GLY A 132 -8.01 -8.74 9.12
N TRP A 133 -7.05 -7.80 9.14
CA TRP A 133 -7.29 -6.41 9.51
C TRP A 133 -8.30 -5.68 8.61
N ILE A 134 -8.43 -6.05 7.33
CA ILE A 134 -9.38 -5.42 6.40
C ILE A 134 -10.84 -5.76 6.73
N PHE A 135 -11.07 -6.80 7.52
CA PHE A 135 -12.39 -7.26 7.96
C PHE A 135 -12.80 -6.66 9.30
N ASP A 136 -11.89 -5.97 9.99
CA ASP A 136 -12.19 -5.30 11.25
C ASP A 136 -13.13 -4.11 10.99
N PRO A 137 -14.36 -4.14 11.57
CA PRO A 137 -15.31 -3.04 11.44
C PRO A 137 -14.78 -1.71 11.96
N GLU A 138 -13.92 -1.73 12.99
CA GLU A 138 -13.34 -0.52 13.57
C GLU A 138 -12.35 0.16 12.62
N LEU A 139 -11.74 -0.59 11.71
CA LEU A 139 -10.82 -0.09 10.69
C LEU A 139 -11.54 0.27 9.37
N SER A 140 -12.85 0.03 9.28
CA SER A 140 -13.62 0.35 8.07
C SER A 140 -13.72 1.85 7.77
N PRO A 141 -13.89 2.76 8.78
CA PRO A 141 -14.05 4.18 8.55
C PRO A 141 -12.73 4.90 8.22
N THR A 142 -12.83 6.00 7.45
CA THR A 142 -11.69 6.90 7.23
C THR A 142 -11.36 7.68 8.50
N ARG A 143 -10.13 7.64 8.98
CA ARG A 143 -9.65 8.42 10.13
C ARG A 143 -9.25 9.83 9.66
N TRP A 144 -10.24 10.72 9.57
CA TRP A 144 -10.11 12.06 9.01
C TRP A 144 -9.08 12.94 9.71
N SER A 145 -8.92 12.75 11.02
CA SER A 145 -7.92 13.47 11.83
C SER A 145 -6.48 13.24 11.33
N ARG A 146 -6.21 12.10 10.67
CA ARG A 146 -4.89 11.71 10.17
C ARG A 146 -4.58 12.25 8.78
N VAL A 147 -5.57 12.76 8.06
CA VAL A 147 -5.45 13.17 6.64
C VAL A 147 -6.04 14.54 6.35
N ARG A 148 -6.04 15.45 7.33
CA ARG A 148 -6.58 16.81 7.17
C ARG A 148 -5.92 17.58 6.02
N ASP A 149 -4.62 17.38 5.81
CA ASP A 149 -3.84 17.93 4.70
C ASP A 149 -4.38 17.49 3.32
N LEU A 150 -4.88 16.28 3.20
CA LEU A 150 -5.45 15.73 1.97
C LEU A 150 -6.96 15.98 1.88
N ALA A 151 -7.66 15.99 3.00
CA ALA A 151 -9.11 16.17 3.05
C ALA A 151 -9.58 17.56 2.60
N ARG A 152 -8.68 18.55 2.51
CA ARG A 152 -8.96 19.87 1.93
C ARG A 152 -9.28 19.83 0.42
N PHE A 153 -8.91 18.75 -0.27
CA PHE A 153 -9.11 18.60 -1.70
C PHE A 153 -10.45 17.90 -2.00
N PRO A 154 -11.44 18.60 -2.60
CA PRO A 154 -12.77 18.04 -2.81
C PRO A 154 -12.76 16.82 -3.72
N GLU A 155 -11.88 16.78 -4.73
CA GLU A 155 -11.72 15.63 -5.62
C GLU A 155 -11.27 14.36 -4.88
N LEU A 156 -10.43 14.49 -3.86
CA LEU A 156 -10.01 13.33 -3.06
C LEU A 156 -11.12 12.85 -2.13
N ARG A 157 -11.93 13.78 -1.58
CA ARG A 157 -13.13 13.41 -0.80
C ARG A 157 -14.16 12.69 -1.68
N PHE A 158 -14.36 13.20 -2.91
CA PHE A 158 -15.25 12.56 -3.88
C PHE A 158 -14.79 11.13 -4.20
N LEU A 159 -13.52 10.94 -4.57
CA LEU A 159 -12.96 9.63 -4.86
C LEU A 159 -12.98 8.71 -3.64
N ASN A 160 -12.70 9.23 -2.45
CA ASN A 160 -12.76 8.43 -1.22
C ASN A 160 -14.18 7.96 -0.89
N ARG A 161 -15.21 8.80 -1.14
CA ARG A 161 -16.62 8.42 -0.98
C ARG A 161 -17.06 7.40 -2.01
N PHE A 162 -16.67 7.59 -3.26
CA PHE A 162 -17.04 6.74 -4.39
C PHE A 162 -15.88 5.85 -4.83
N TRP A 163 -15.22 5.22 -3.86
CA TRP A 163 -13.98 4.49 -4.08
C TRP A 163 -14.10 3.29 -5.03
N LEU A 164 -15.31 2.76 -5.24
CA LEU A 164 -15.59 1.71 -6.21
C LEU A 164 -15.65 2.21 -7.66
N LEU A 165 -15.81 3.52 -7.89
CA LEU A 165 -15.93 4.06 -9.24
C LEU A 165 -14.70 3.74 -10.13
N PRO A 166 -13.43 3.97 -9.72
CA PRO A 166 -12.28 3.64 -10.53
C PRO A 166 -12.13 2.14 -10.84
N PRO A 167 -12.24 1.19 -9.89
CA PRO A 167 -12.10 -0.23 -10.22
C PRO A 167 -13.25 -0.75 -11.08
N LEU A 168 -14.50 -0.30 -10.86
CA LEU A 168 -15.63 -0.70 -11.67
C LEU A 168 -15.53 -0.16 -13.10
N SER A 169 -15.11 1.09 -13.29
CA SER A 169 -14.89 1.65 -14.62
C SER A 169 -13.82 0.86 -15.39
N LEU A 170 -12.71 0.49 -14.72
CA LEU A 170 -11.67 -0.35 -15.33
C LEU A 170 -12.20 -1.75 -15.66
N ALA A 171 -12.94 -2.39 -14.76
CA ALA A 171 -13.53 -3.71 -14.99
C ALA A 171 -14.46 -3.71 -16.20
N LEU A 172 -15.35 -2.71 -16.31
CA LEU A 172 -16.26 -2.55 -17.45
C LEU A 172 -15.50 -2.28 -18.75
N THR A 173 -14.45 -1.47 -18.72
CA THR A 173 -13.59 -1.22 -19.89
C THR A 173 -12.92 -2.52 -20.35
N VAL A 174 -12.35 -3.28 -19.42
CA VAL A 174 -11.71 -4.56 -19.74
C VAL A 174 -12.70 -5.58 -20.29
N LEU A 175 -13.89 -5.65 -19.70
CA LEU A 175 -14.98 -6.49 -20.20
C LEU A 175 -15.40 -6.10 -21.62
N ALA A 176 -15.55 -4.82 -21.90
CA ALA A 176 -15.99 -4.31 -23.21
C ALA A 176 -14.97 -4.58 -24.32
N ILE A 177 -13.67 -4.52 -24.00
CA ILE A 177 -12.59 -4.67 -25.00
C ILE A 177 -12.18 -6.15 -25.18
N TRP A 178 -12.04 -6.90 -24.08
CA TRP A 178 -11.49 -8.27 -24.06
C TRP A 178 -12.48 -9.35 -23.63
N GLY A 179 -13.76 -8.99 -23.45
CA GLY A 179 -14.81 -9.92 -23.07
C GLY A 179 -14.63 -10.55 -21.70
N TRP A 180 -15.31 -11.66 -21.46
CA TRP A 180 -15.33 -12.33 -20.16
C TRP A 180 -13.96 -12.88 -19.74
N SER A 181 -13.15 -13.41 -20.66
CA SER A 181 -11.79 -13.86 -20.34
C SER A 181 -10.92 -12.68 -19.87
N GLY A 182 -11.03 -11.52 -20.55
CA GLY A 182 -10.37 -10.29 -20.10
C GLY A 182 -10.81 -9.86 -18.70
N LEU A 183 -12.11 -9.88 -18.40
CA LEU A 183 -12.62 -9.54 -17.08
C LEU A 183 -12.10 -10.52 -16.00
N VAL A 184 -12.21 -11.82 -16.22
CA VAL A 184 -11.87 -12.81 -15.21
C VAL A 184 -10.35 -12.95 -15.05
N VAL A 185 -9.63 -13.21 -16.14
CA VAL A 185 -8.19 -13.46 -16.12
C VAL A 185 -7.42 -12.13 -16.08
N GLY A 186 -7.80 -11.17 -16.93
CA GLY A 186 -7.13 -9.87 -17.00
C GLY A 186 -7.36 -9.04 -15.73
N PHE A 187 -8.61 -8.80 -15.34
CA PHE A 187 -8.92 -7.90 -14.23
C PHE A 187 -8.99 -8.61 -12.87
N LEU A 188 -9.80 -9.67 -12.69
CA LEU A 188 -9.99 -10.27 -11.37
C LEU A 188 -8.72 -10.97 -10.86
N TRP A 189 -8.04 -11.79 -11.67
CA TRP A 189 -6.80 -12.44 -11.26
C TRP A 189 -5.74 -11.41 -10.88
N SER A 190 -5.52 -10.40 -11.73
CA SER A 190 -4.55 -9.36 -11.41
C SER A 190 -4.95 -8.51 -10.20
N THR A 191 -6.25 -8.41 -9.85
CA THR A 191 -6.72 -7.76 -8.63
C THR A 191 -6.36 -8.58 -7.40
N VAL A 192 -6.62 -9.89 -7.41
CA VAL A 192 -6.26 -10.79 -6.30
C VAL A 192 -4.74 -10.82 -6.10
N LEU A 193 -3.97 -10.95 -7.19
CA LEU A 193 -2.51 -10.91 -7.11
C LEU A 193 -1.99 -9.59 -6.57
N LEU A 194 -2.59 -8.47 -6.97
CA LEU A 194 -2.25 -7.14 -6.46
C LEU A 194 -2.52 -7.02 -4.95
N TRP A 195 -3.68 -7.47 -4.50
CA TRP A 195 -4.03 -7.44 -3.08
C TRP A 195 -3.02 -8.20 -2.25
N HIS A 196 -2.77 -9.47 -2.61
CA HIS A 196 -1.79 -10.28 -1.89
C HIS A 196 -0.37 -9.74 -2.02
N GLY A 197 0.02 -9.18 -3.17
CA GLY A 197 1.29 -8.49 -3.33
C GLY A 197 1.46 -7.36 -2.32
N VAL A 198 0.47 -6.47 -2.20
CA VAL A 198 0.50 -5.37 -1.20
C VAL A 198 0.45 -5.93 0.22
N PHE A 199 -0.38 -6.93 0.50
CA PHE A 199 -0.51 -7.52 1.84
C PHE A 199 0.78 -8.22 2.31
N THR A 200 1.65 -8.68 1.39
CA THR A 200 2.97 -9.20 1.78
C THR A 200 3.85 -8.15 2.44
N ILE A 201 3.66 -6.88 2.10
CA ILE A 201 4.39 -5.79 2.75
C ILE A 201 3.94 -5.63 4.20
N ASN A 202 2.64 -5.73 4.47
CA ASN A 202 2.11 -5.66 5.82
C ASN A 202 2.52 -6.87 6.69
N SER A 203 2.68 -8.04 6.09
CA SER A 203 2.93 -9.31 6.79
C SER A 203 4.37 -9.80 6.64
N LEU A 204 4.75 -10.29 5.45
CA LEU A 204 6.06 -10.91 5.22
C LEU A 204 7.21 -9.93 5.43
N ALA A 205 7.06 -8.66 5.02
CA ALA A 205 8.13 -7.67 5.18
C ALA A 205 8.41 -7.30 6.65
N HIS A 206 7.59 -7.75 7.62
CA HIS A 206 7.86 -7.63 9.05
C HIS A 206 8.40 -8.93 9.69
N VAL A 207 8.36 -10.06 8.99
CA VAL A 207 8.81 -11.35 9.56
C VAL A 207 9.90 -12.03 8.74
N TRP A 208 10.03 -11.71 7.44
CA TRP A 208 10.95 -12.37 6.52
C TRP A 208 11.80 -11.37 5.73
N GLY A 209 13.13 -11.47 5.85
CA GLY A 209 14.10 -10.62 5.17
C GLY A 209 15.24 -10.19 6.09
N ARG A 210 16.00 -9.17 5.68
CA ARG A 210 17.14 -8.65 6.41
C ARG A 210 16.87 -7.27 6.98
N ARG A 211 17.32 -7.02 8.19
CA ARG A 211 17.33 -5.67 8.77
C ARG A 211 18.65 -5.00 8.40
N THR A 212 18.58 -3.88 7.72
CA THR A 212 19.74 -3.04 7.37
C THR A 212 19.94 -1.95 8.41
N PHE A 213 18.84 -1.40 8.89
CA PHE A 213 18.82 -0.34 9.90
C PHE A 213 18.14 -0.83 11.17
N ASP A 214 18.58 -0.28 12.29
CA ASP A 214 17.92 -0.51 13.57
C ASP A 214 16.69 0.41 13.65
N THR A 215 15.53 -0.17 13.47
CA THR A 215 14.23 0.48 13.58
C THR A 215 13.50 -0.04 14.81
N PRO A 216 12.58 0.73 15.42
CA PRO A 216 11.83 0.28 16.60
C PRO A 216 10.80 -0.82 16.31
N ASP A 217 10.59 -1.13 15.04
CA ASP A 217 9.70 -2.18 14.52
C ASP A 217 10.48 -3.38 13.96
N HIS A 218 9.78 -4.34 13.38
CA HIS A 218 10.34 -5.57 12.82
C HIS A 218 10.50 -5.53 11.30
N SER A 219 10.34 -4.38 10.67
CA SER A 219 10.47 -4.20 9.22
C SER A 219 11.77 -4.77 8.67
N ARG A 220 11.71 -5.38 7.48
CA ARG A 220 12.81 -6.08 6.82
C ARG A 220 12.89 -5.74 5.35
N ASN A 221 14.09 -5.79 4.81
CA ASN A 221 14.35 -5.70 3.38
C ASN A 221 14.33 -7.10 2.76
N ASN A 222 13.57 -7.25 1.69
CA ASN A 222 13.45 -8.49 0.94
C ASN A 222 13.40 -8.21 -0.57
N PRO A 223 14.42 -8.63 -1.36
CA PRO A 223 14.50 -8.34 -2.79
C PRO A 223 13.38 -9.02 -3.61
N LEU A 224 12.88 -10.19 -3.18
CA LEU A 224 11.76 -10.84 -3.87
C LEU A 224 10.46 -10.03 -3.70
N LEU A 225 10.20 -9.57 -2.48
CA LEU A 225 9.07 -8.67 -2.24
C LEU A 225 9.25 -7.36 -3.00
N ALA A 226 10.48 -6.81 -3.07
CA ALA A 226 10.76 -5.61 -3.86
C ALA A 226 10.48 -5.81 -5.35
N LEU A 227 10.73 -7.01 -5.89
CA LEU A 227 10.43 -7.32 -7.28
C LEU A 227 8.92 -7.30 -7.55
N ILE A 228 8.15 -8.05 -6.77
CA ILE A 228 6.71 -8.18 -6.99
C ILE A 228 5.93 -6.90 -6.65
N THR A 229 6.45 -6.04 -5.77
CA THR A 229 5.82 -4.78 -5.35
C THR A 229 6.52 -3.53 -5.89
N LEU A 230 7.31 -3.67 -6.97
CA LEU A 230 7.98 -2.57 -7.67
C LEU A 230 8.88 -1.70 -6.79
N GLY A 231 9.41 -2.25 -5.67
CA GLY A 231 10.36 -1.56 -4.79
C GLY A 231 9.96 -1.53 -3.31
N GLU A 232 8.70 -1.81 -2.94
CA GLU A 232 8.23 -1.69 -1.53
C GLU A 232 8.87 -2.75 -0.59
N GLY A 233 9.45 -3.83 -1.13
CA GLY A 233 10.17 -4.81 -0.34
C GLY A 233 11.47 -4.31 0.31
N TRP A 234 11.92 -3.08 0.00
CA TRP A 234 12.97 -2.40 0.78
C TRP A 234 12.41 -1.74 2.03
N HIS A 235 11.60 -2.48 2.77
CA HIS A 235 10.70 -2.00 3.79
C HIS A 235 11.40 -1.52 5.06
N ASN A 236 12.53 -2.13 5.46
CA ASN A 236 13.33 -1.63 6.57
C ASN A 236 14.05 -0.31 6.24
N ASN A 237 14.48 -0.12 4.99
CA ASN A 237 14.97 1.18 4.54
C ASN A 237 13.87 2.24 4.66
N HIS A 238 12.66 1.90 4.18
CA HIS A 238 11.51 2.77 4.22
C HIS A 238 11.11 3.16 5.65
N HIS A 239 11.00 2.20 6.56
CA HIS A 239 10.69 2.47 7.97
C HIS A 239 11.77 3.27 8.68
N HIS A 240 13.03 3.13 8.26
CA HIS A 240 14.11 3.95 8.79
C HIS A 240 14.05 5.40 8.29
N TYR A 241 13.67 5.63 7.01
CA TYR A 241 13.54 6.97 6.44
C TYR A 241 12.38 7.06 5.45
N MET A 242 11.16 7.21 5.97
CA MET A 242 9.91 7.17 5.23
C MET A 242 9.69 8.36 4.27
N LEU A 243 10.46 9.44 4.42
CA LEU A 243 10.31 10.65 3.59
C LEU A 243 10.99 10.53 2.22
N SER A 244 11.74 9.45 1.96
CA SER A 244 12.40 9.23 0.67
C SER A 244 11.43 8.72 -0.40
N THR A 245 11.50 9.32 -1.61
CA THR A 245 10.82 8.78 -2.78
C THR A 245 11.45 7.46 -3.23
N ARG A 246 12.76 7.31 -3.05
CA ARG A 246 13.49 6.08 -3.35
C ARG A 246 13.59 5.22 -2.10
N GLN A 247 13.16 3.95 -2.19
CA GLN A 247 13.24 3.00 -1.07
C GLN A 247 14.48 2.10 -1.15
N GLY A 248 15.01 1.82 -2.34
CA GLY A 248 16.27 1.13 -2.53
C GLY A 248 17.45 2.08 -2.31
N PHE A 249 18.09 2.09 -1.13
CA PHE A 249 19.15 3.03 -0.77
C PHE A 249 20.53 2.62 -1.34
N ARG A 250 20.70 1.37 -1.79
CA ARG A 250 21.93 0.89 -2.44
C ARG A 250 21.75 0.87 -3.95
N TRP A 251 22.85 0.94 -4.69
CA TRP A 251 22.82 0.94 -6.16
C TRP A 251 22.19 -0.34 -6.73
N TRP A 252 22.36 -1.48 -6.06
CA TRP A 252 21.81 -2.78 -6.44
C TRP A 252 20.38 -3.03 -5.93
N GLN A 253 19.87 -2.20 -5.03
CA GLN A 253 18.50 -2.24 -4.55
C GLN A 253 17.60 -1.55 -5.59
N PHE A 254 17.12 -2.33 -6.54
CA PHE A 254 16.23 -1.83 -7.59
C PHE A 254 14.90 -1.34 -6.99
N ASP A 255 14.40 -0.24 -7.55
CA ASP A 255 13.16 0.41 -7.14
C ASP A 255 12.45 0.91 -8.40
N ILE A 256 11.62 0.03 -8.99
CA ILE A 256 10.96 0.28 -10.27
C ILE A 256 10.04 1.49 -10.17
N THR A 257 9.29 1.62 -9.07
CA THR A 257 8.42 2.79 -8.83
C THR A 257 9.22 4.09 -8.86
N TYR A 258 10.36 4.13 -8.19
CA TYR A 258 11.23 5.32 -8.23
C TYR A 258 11.76 5.62 -9.63
N TYR A 259 12.15 4.60 -10.39
CA TYR A 259 12.66 4.82 -11.75
C TYR A 259 11.58 5.39 -12.67
N VAL A 260 10.34 4.91 -12.58
CA VAL A 260 9.20 5.48 -13.32
C VAL A 260 8.95 6.92 -12.88
N LEU A 261 8.91 7.22 -11.58
CA LEU A 261 8.75 8.59 -11.09
C LEU A 261 9.90 9.49 -11.53
N LYS A 262 11.13 8.97 -11.60
CA LYS A 262 12.28 9.74 -12.11
C LYS A 262 12.12 10.08 -13.59
N VAL A 263 11.65 9.14 -14.40
CA VAL A 263 11.33 9.41 -15.82
C VAL A 263 10.20 10.45 -15.92
N MET A 264 9.13 10.30 -15.14
CA MET A 264 8.02 11.27 -15.08
C MET A 264 8.51 12.68 -14.69
N SER A 265 9.54 12.78 -13.84
CA SER A 265 10.10 14.07 -13.43
C SER A 265 10.85 14.80 -14.58
N TRP A 266 11.40 14.08 -15.53
CA TRP A 266 12.02 14.69 -16.73
C TRP A 266 10.98 15.39 -17.63
N PHE A 267 9.72 14.93 -17.57
CA PHE A 267 8.59 15.52 -18.28
C PHE A 267 7.77 16.49 -17.41
N HIS A 268 8.27 16.87 -16.22
CA HIS A 268 7.58 17.74 -15.27
C HIS A 268 6.16 17.27 -14.86
N LEU A 269 5.89 15.97 -14.97
CA LEU A 269 4.64 15.38 -14.48
C LEU A 269 4.65 15.23 -12.95
N VAL A 270 5.83 15.06 -12.38
CA VAL A 270 6.10 15.05 -10.94
C VAL A 270 7.39 15.83 -10.65
N TRP A 271 7.53 16.38 -9.46
CA TRP A 271 8.74 17.13 -9.05
C TRP A 271 9.01 16.96 -7.55
N ASP A 272 10.10 17.55 -7.05
CA ASP A 272 10.51 17.47 -5.64
C ASP A 272 10.61 16.02 -5.13
N LEU A 273 11.20 15.13 -5.93
CA LEU A 273 11.45 13.76 -5.53
C LEU A 273 12.49 13.75 -4.39
N ARG A 274 12.04 13.53 -3.18
CA ARG A 274 12.89 13.54 -1.99
C ARG A 274 13.87 12.38 -2.00
N ALA A 275 15.14 12.70 -1.83
CA ALA A 275 16.21 11.70 -1.73
C ALA A 275 16.51 11.39 -0.25
N PRO A 276 17.00 10.18 0.06
CA PRO A 276 17.51 9.89 1.38
C PRO A 276 18.81 10.68 1.61
N PRO A 277 19.14 11.06 2.85
CA PRO A 277 20.42 11.67 3.18
C PRO A 277 21.61 10.86 2.69
N ALA A 278 22.69 11.54 2.27
CA ALA A 278 23.87 10.88 1.69
C ALA A 278 24.52 9.89 2.67
N GLU A 279 24.44 10.13 3.95
CA GLU A 279 24.94 9.26 5.02
C GLU A 279 24.23 7.91 5.00
N LEU A 280 22.90 7.88 4.82
CA LEU A 280 22.12 6.65 4.73
C LEU A 280 22.46 5.84 3.47
N MET A 281 22.79 6.55 2.38
CA MET A 281 23.24 5.90 1.14
C MET A 281 24.60 5.23 1.27
N ARG A 282 25.46 5.72 2.19
CA ARG A 282 26.83 5.23 2.42
C ARG A 282 26.97 4.31 3.64
N ALA A 283 26.02 4.35 4.59
CA ALA A 283 26.09 3.59 5.82
C ALA A 283 26.36 2.09 5.54
N GLN A 284 27.36 1.52 6.19
CA GLN A 284 27.64 0.08 6.07
C GLN A 284 26.52 -0.72 6.76
N VAL A 285 26.14 -1.85 6.16
CA VAL A 285 25.24 -2.81 6.79
C VAL A 285 25.91 -3.29 8.08
N ARG A 286 25.35 -2.98 9.24
CA ARG A 286 25.80 -3.62 10.48
C ARG A 286 25.52 -5.11 10.36
N PRO A 287 26.52 -5.99 10.58
CA PRO A 287 26.24 -7.42 10.67
C PRO A 287 25.20 -7.61 11.79
N ALA A 288 24.20 -8.47 11.54
CA ALA A 288 23.23 -8.82 12.57
C ALA A 288 24.00 -9.25 13.83
N VAL A 289 23.84 -8.49 14.91
CA VAL A 289 24.36 -8.91 16.21
C VAL A 289 23.66 -10.23 16.52
N ALA A 290 24.43 -11.32 16.59
CA ALA A 290 23.91 -12.59 17.05
C ALA A 290 23.29 -12.33 18.44
N VAL A 291 21.98 -12.56 18.55
CA VAL A 291 21.31 -12.54 19.84
C VAL A 291 21.97 -13.65 20.64
N LEU A 292 22.87 -13.28 21.54
CA LEU A 292 23.45 -14.21 22.52
C LEU A 292 22.24 -14.70 23.32
N THR A 293 21.86 -15.95 23.08
CA THR A 293 20.90 -16.67 23.93
C THR A 293 21.39 -16.54 25.37
N PRO A 294 20.57 -16.06 26.32
CA PRO A 294 21.00 -16.03 27.72
C PRO A 294 21.44 -17.45 28.13
N ALA A 295 22.65 -17.57 28.65
CA ALA A 295 23.13 -18.82 29.19
C ALA A 295 22.15 -19.33 30.23
N GLN A 296 21.64 -20.54 30.04
CA GLN A 296 20.82 -21.22 31.05
C GLN A 296 21.60 -21.28 32.36
N PRO A 297 21.05 -20.92 33.50
CA PRO A 297 21.71 -21.10 34.78
C PRO A 297 21.97 -22.59 35.00
N SER A 298 23.25 -22.92 35.13
CA SER A 298 23.70 -24.26 35.49
C SER A 298 22.97 -24.70 36.76
N ALA A 299 22.22 -25.81 36.68
CA ALA A 299 21.66 -26.48 37.84
C ALA A 299 22.78 -26.89 38.78
N VAL A 300 22.93 -26.19 39.90
CA VAL A 300 23.75 -26.65 41.02
C VAL A 300 22.95 -27.76 41.69
N LEU A 301 23.41 -28.99 41.48
CA LEU A 301 23.03 -30.16 42.26
C LEU A 301 23.40 -29.94 43.72
N ARG A 302 22.46 -30.01 44.62
CA ARG A 302 22.58 -30.42 46.00
C ARG A 302 21.54 -31.44 46.33
#